data_b2dac6e5933a2e275204e7f449d4552c
#
_entry.id   b2dac6e5933a2e275204e7f449d4552c
#
_cell.length_a   1.000
_cell.length_b   1.000
_cell.length_c   1.000
_cell.angle_alpha   90.00
_cell.angle_beta   90.00
_cell.angle_gamma   90.00
#
_symmetry.space_group_name_H-M   'P 1'
#
loop_
_entity.id
_entity.type
_entity.pdbx_description
1 polymer ?
#
loop_
_entity_poly.entity_id
_entity_poly.type
_entity_poly.pdbx_seq_one_letter_code
_entity_poly.pdbx_strand_id
1 'polypeptide(L)'
;MTEYENDTSWVRGSLQPGENLLWSGRPVKVRLFEHEDRKMVPISLVWCAITGFLIWLTWVRGGSAPSLVIPRLFVIPFAAAGLWLLIGRFVWRIISGKKERYALTDRRVIIRKGGSPQSLELTELPRMNVTRYGDDSGEISFGEETTYGNTCRPYGGHTYTAAYHHDLPKFRVIPDVEQVEHRIRQAVRQAQQT
;
A
#
# COMPACT_ATOMS: atom_id res chain seq x y z
N MET A 1 -17.69 -0.18 -21.85
CA MET A 1 -17.57 0.97 -20.94
C MET A 1 -17.82 0.44 -19.57
N THR A 2 -16.76 0.21 -18.81
CA THR A 2 -16.85 -0.37 -17.49
C THR A 2 -17.20 0.71 -16.46
N GLU A 3 -18.00 0.39 -15.47
CA GLU A 3 -18.49 1.25 -14.36
C GLU A 3 -17.35 2.00 -13.60
N TYR A 4 -16.11 1.64 -13.88
CA TYR A 4 -14.90 2.20 -13.27
C TYR A 4 -14.45 3.54 -13.86
N GLU A 5 -14.96 3.92 -15.03
CA GLU A 5 -14.52 5.11 -15.78
C GLU A 5 -15.32 6.38 -15.42
N ASN A 6 -16.43 6.26 -14.69
CA ASN A 6 -17.40 7.35 -14.52
C ASN A 6 -17.25 8.23 -13.28
N ASP A 7 -16.35 7.91 -12.34
CA ASP A 7 -16.17 8.77 -11.15
C ASP A 7 -15.08 9.82 -11.36
N THR A 8 -15.38 10.80 -12.21
CA THR A 8 -14.48 11.93 -12.54
C THR A 8 -14.68 13.14 -11.63
N SER A 9 -15.67 13.11 -10.75
CA SER A 9 -16.05 14.25 -9.91
C SER A 9 -14.89 14.71 -8.98
N TRP A 10 -14.10 13.78 -8.47
CA TRP A 10 -12.97 14.06 -7.57
C TRP A 10 -11.79 14.74 -8.27
N VAL A 11 -11.65 14.55 -9.59
CA VAL A 11 -10.55 15.12 -10.39
C VAL A 11 -10.88 16.54 -10.79
N ARG A 12 -12.16 16.82 -11.12
CA ARG A 12 -12.58 18.15 -11.64
C ARG A 12 -12.18 19.30 -10.75
N GLY A 13 -12.21 19.10 -9.43
CA GLY A 13 -11.76 20.11 -8.46
C GLY A 13 -10.24 20.28 -8.36
N SER A 14 -9.48 19.35 -8.96
CA SER A 14 -8.02 19.35 -8.93
C SER A 14 -7.38 19.71 -10.27
N LEU A 15 -8.18 19.83 -11.35
CA LEU A 15 -7.69 20.19 -12.68
C LEU A 15 -7.31 21.68 -12.73
N GLN A 16 -6.22 21.98 -13.42
CA GLN A 16 -5.81 23.34 -13.72
C GLN A 16 -6.63 23.93 -14.91
N PRO A 17 -6.74 25.26 -15.01
CA PRO A 17 -7.39 25.85 -16.17
C PRO A 17 -6.74 25.39 -17.49
N GLY A 18 -7.57 24.85 -18.41
CA GLY A 18 -7.11 24.33 -19.68
C GLY A 18 -6.47 22.94 -19.65
N GLU A 19 -6.53 22.24 -18.52
CA GLU A 19 -6.05 20.86 -18.37
C GLU A 19 -7.17 19.85 -18.75
N ASN A 20 -6.87 18.90 -19.64
CA ASN A 20 -7.83 17.91 -20.10
C ASN A 20 -7.59 16.56 -19.44
N LEU A 21 -8.67 15.94 -18.95
CA LEU A 21 -8.63 14.59 -18.39
C LEU A 21 -8.62 13.56 -19.54
N LEU A 22 -7.55 12.76 -19.62
CA LEU A 22 -7.41 11.69 -20.60
C LEU A 22 -7.91 10.34 -20.12
N TRP A 23 -7.73 10.05 -18.80
CA TRP A 23 -8.16 8.81 -18.18
C TRP A 23 -8.32 8.99 -16.66
N SER A 24 -9.26 8.26 -16.10
CA SER A 24 -9.48 8.18 -14.66
C SER A 24 -9.77 6.73 -14.27
N GLY A 25 -9.22 6.29 -13.14
CA GLY A 25 -9.41 4.92 -12.68
C GLY A 25 -9.22 4.75 -11.18
N ARG A 26 -9.54 3.54 -10.72
CA ARG A 26 -9.33 3.09 -9.34
C ARG A 26 -8.79 1.66 -9.35
N PRO A 27 -8.10 1.21 -8.29
CA PRO A 27 -7.63 -0.16 -8.22
C PRO A 27 -8.82 -1.13 -8.22
N VAL A 28 -8.75 -2.17 -9.05
CA VAL A 28 -9.79 -3.22 -9.15
C VAL A 28 -9.73 -4.14 -7.95
N LYS A 29 -8.53 -4.44 -7.50
CA LYS A 29 -8.29 -5.35 -6.37
C LYS A 29 -7.31 -4.71 -5.41
N VAL A 30 -7.62 -4.78 -4.11
CA VAL A 30 -6.66 -4.44 -3.07
C VAL A 30 -5.78 -5.65 -2.82
N ARG A 31 -4.48 -5.55 -3.06
CA ARG A 31 -3.54 -6.61 -2.69
C ARG A 31 -3.48 -6.74 -1.18
N LEU A 32 -3.95 -7.90 -0.70
CA LEU A 32 -3.95 -8.21 0.73
C LEU A 32 -2.55 -8.54 1.25
N PHE A 33 -1.69 -9.12 0.40
CA PHE A 33 -0.32 -9.51 0.74
C PHE A 33 0.69 -8.63 0.01
N GLU A 34 1.50 -7.93 0.76
CA GLU A 34 2.64 -7.13 0.32
C GLU A 34 3.95 -7.78 0.81
N HIS A 35 5.09 -7.40 0.23
CA HIS A 35 6.38 -8.00 0.59
C HIS A 35 6.71 -7.89 2.09
N GLU A 36 6.26 -6.81 2.73
CA GLU A 36 6.40 -6.59 4.18
C GLU A 36 5.63 -7.60 5.04
N ASP A 37 4.54 -8.16 4.51
CA ASP A 37 3.71 -9.14 5.21
C ASP A 37 4.44 -10.44 5.46
N ARG A 38 5.37 -10.80 4.58
CA ARG A 38 6.19 -12.00 4.70
C ARG A 38 7.00 -12.04 6.01
N LYS A 39 7.39 -10.87 6.52
CA LYS A 39 8.11 -10.76 7.80
C LYS A 39 7.16 -10.63 8.99
N MET A 40 6.06 -9.90 8.83
CA MET A 40 5.14 -9.60 9.92
C MET A 40 4.18 -10.74 10.26
N VAL A 41 3.76 -11.54 9.26
CA VAL A 41 2.87 -12.69 9.49
C VAL A 41 3.47 -13.71 10.46
N PRO A 42 4.73 -14.19 10.30
CA PRO A 42 5.29 -15.14 11.26
C PRO A 42 5.42 -14.55 12.66
N ILE A 43 5.75 -13.27 12.80
CA ILE A 43 5.84 -12.59 14.09
C ILE A 43 4.47 -12.58 14.78
N SER A 44 3.41 -12.24 14.05
CA SER A 44 2.05 -12.22 14.61
C SER A 44 1.55 -13.61 14.98
N LEU A 45 1.94 -14.66 14.24
CA LEU A 45 1.63 -16.05 14.58
C LEU A 45 2.33 -16.49 15.88
N VAL A 46 3.62 -16.17 16.04
CA VAL A 46 4.35 -16.45 17.29
C VAL A 46 3.71 -15.73 18.46
N TRP A 47 3.34 -14.44 18.28
CA TRP A 47 2.66 -13.68 19.32
C TRP A 47 1.33 -14.32 19.73
N CYS A 48 0.53 -14.73 18.76
CA CYS A 48 -0.75 -15.41 19.01
C CYS A 48 -0.55 -16.77 19.70
N ALA A 49 0.49 -17.53 19.33
CA ALA A 49 0.82 -18.80 19.97
C ALA A 49 1.18 -18.61 21.45
N ILE A 50 2.03 -17.62 21.76
CA ILE A 50 2.40 -17.28 23.14
C ILE A 50 1.16 -16.85 23.95
N THR A 51 0.36 -15.96 23.38
CA THR A 51 -0.86 -15.47 24.04
C THR A 51 -1.88 -16.60 24.25
N GLY A 52 -2.08 -17.45 23.25
CA GLY A 52 -2.94 -18.63 23.37
C GLY A 52 -2.47 -19.61 24.44
N PHE A 53 -1.16 -19.83 24.54
CA PHE A 53 -0.57 -20.64 25.62
C PHE A 53 -0.80 -20.03 27.00
N LEU A 54 -0.65 -18.71 27.17
CA LEU A 54 -0.93 -18.02 28.43
C LEU A 54 -2.41 -18.10 28.80
N ILE A 55 -3.32 -17.97 27.84
CA ILE A 55 -4.75 -18.16 28.06
C ILE A 55 -5.01 -19.59 28.54
N TRP A 56 -4.48 -20.59 27.83
CA TRP A 56 -4.64 -21.99 28.21
C TRP A 56 -4.10 -22.26 29.64
N LEU A 57 -2.91 -21.74 29.93
CA LEU A 57 -2.27 -21.92 31.26
C LEU A 57 -3.11 -21.32 32.39
N THR A 58 -3.63 -20.10 32.20
CA THR A 58 -4.33 -19.34 33.26
C THR A 58 -5.80 -19.74 33.41
N TRP A 59 -6.49 -20.08 32.33
CA TRP A 59 -7.92 -20.41 32.35
C TRP A 59 -8.16 -21.91 32.45
N VAL A 60 -7.42 -22.73 31.70
CA VAL A 60 -7.66 -24.19 31.69
C VAL A 60 -6.94 -24.89 32.80
N ARG A 61 -5.65 -24.62 32.98
CA ARG A 61 -4.86 -25.28 34.05
C ARG A 61 -4.98 -24.60 35.40
N GLY A 62 -5.12 -23.29 35.45
CA GLY A 62 -5.16 -22.52 36.70
C GLY A 62 -6.44 -22.63 37.49
N GLY A 63 -7.52 -23.21 36.95
CA GLY A 63 -8.80 -23.36 37.63
C GLY A 63 -9.35 -22.03 38.17
N SER A 64 -10.00 -22.06 39.31
CA SER A 64 -10.65 -20.89 39.94
C SER A 64 -9.77 -20.19 40.97
N ALA A 65 -8.46 -20.35 40.97
CA ALA A 65 -7.56 -19.76 41.96
C ALA A 65 -7.62 -18.21 41.93
N PRO A 66 -7.89 -17.55 43.07
CA PRO A 66 -8.00 -16.09 43.17
C PRO A 66 -6.71 -15.36 42.78
N SER A 67 -5.55 -15.99 43.00
CA SER A 67 -4.24 -15.45 42.64
C SER A 67 -4.05 -15.25 41.11
N LEU A 68 -4.89 -15.87 40.26
CA LEU A 68 -4.84 -15.78 38.80
C LEU A 68 -5.70 -14.67 38.24
N VAL A 69 -6.43 -13.91 39.03
CA VAL A 69 -7.27 -12.81 38.52
C VAL A 69 -6.42 -11.73 37.85
N ILE A 70 -5.32 -11.32 38.47
CA ILE A 70 -4.40 -10.32 37.91
C ILE A 70 -3.75 -10.81 36.60
N PRO A 71 -3.13 -12.01 36.55
CA PRO A 71 -2.59 -12.55 35.28
C PRO A 71 -3.63 -12.66 34.19
N ARG A 72 -4.86 -13.10 34.48
CA ARG A 72 -5.96 -13.19 33.50
C ARG A 72 -6.32 -11.83 32.92
N LEU A 73 -6.46 -10.81 33.76
CA LEU A 73 -6.76 -9.46 33.34
C LEU A 73 -5.65 -8.90 32.44
N PHE A 74 -4.40 -9.25 32.75
CA PHE A 74 -3.24 -8.81 31.97
C PHE A 74 -3.13 -9.47 30.60
N VAL A 75 -3.58 -10.70 30.42
CA VAL A 75 -3.54 -11.42 29.13
C VAL A 75 -4.54 -10.86 28.11
N ILE A 76 -5.64 -10.23 28.55
CA ILE A 76 -6.68 -9.70 27.64
C ILE A 76 -6.13 -8.66 26.66
N PRO A 77 -5.40 -7.60 27.07
CA PRO A 77 -4.85 -6.63 26.11
C PRO A 77 -3.81 -7.25 25.18
N PHE A 78 -3.06 -8.26 25.61
CA PHE A 78 -2.13 -8.99 24.76
C PHE A 78 -2.85 -9.81 23.69
N ALA A 79 -3.98 -10.44 24.03
CA ALA A 79 -4.82 -11.16 23.09
C ALA A 79 -5.44 -10.18 22.06
N ALA A 80 -5.93 -9.04 22.53
CA ALA A 80 -6.47 -8.01 21.64
C ALA A 80 -5.39 -7.45 20.69
N ALA A 81 -4.17 -7.21 21.18
CA ALA A 81 -3.06 -6.78 20.34
C ALA A 81 -2.67 -7.84 19.29
N GLY A 82 -2.62 -9.12 19.67
CA GLY A 82 -2.35 -10.21 18.73
C GLY A 82 -3.40 -10.32 17.64
N LEU A 83 -4.68 -10.23 18.01
CA LEU A 83 -5.78 -10.24 17.06
C LEU A 83 -5.75 -9.03 16.13
N TRP A 84 -5.43 -7.85 16.66
CA TRP A 84 -5.23 -6.65 15.85
C TRP A 84 -4.06 -6.79 14.86
N LEU A 85 -2.93 -7.36 15.28
CA LEU A 85 -1.79 -7.63 14.41
C LEU A 85 -2.11 -8.62 13.28
N LEU A 86 -2.97 -9.60 13.54
CA LEU A 86 -3.39 -10.57 12.53
C LEU A 86 -4.43 -10.01 11.57
N ILE A 87 -5.49 -9.42 12.08
CA ILE A 87 -6.70 -9.08 11.29
C ILE A 87 -6.78 -7.59 11.01
N GLY A 88 -6.49 -6.75 11.99
CA GLY A 88 -6.73 -5.30 11.93
C GLY A 88 -6.00 -4.62 10.78
N ARG A 89 -4.77 -5.03 10.50
CA ARG A 89 -4.00 -4.46 9.39
C ARG A 89 -4.56 -4.86 8.01
N PHE A 90 -5.12 -6.07 7.86
CA PHE A 90 -5.78 -6.48 6.62
C PHE A 90 -7.06 -5.69 6.39
N VAL A 91 -7.85 -5.53 7.45
CA VAL A 91 -9.08 -4.71 7.41
C VAL A 91 -8.75 -3.26 7.08
N TRP A 92 -7.75 -2.68 7.75
CA TRP A 92 -7.29 -1.33 7.47
C TRP A 92 -6.82 -1.15 6.02
N ARG A 93 -6.07 -2.12 5.48
CA ARG A 93 -5.60 -2.11 4.09
C ARG A 93 -6.74 -2.17 3.09
N ILE A 94 -7.75 -3.01 3.34
CA ILE A 94 -8.95 -3.08 2.48
C ILE A 94 -9.68 -1.74 2.47
N ILE A 95 -9.88 -1.13 3.64
CA ILE A 95 -10.59 0.15 3.77
C ILE A 95 -9.80 1.28 3.10
N SER A 96 -8.49 1.32 3.33
CA SER A 96 -7.62 2.36 2.77
C SER A 96 -7.44 2.22 1.25
N GLY A 97 -7.28 1.00 0.76
CA GLY A 97 -7.12 0.73 -0.68
C GLY A 97 -8.34 1.12 -1.51
N LYS A 98 -9.54 1.04 -0.95
CA LYS A 98 -10.77 1.49 -1.62
C LYS A 98 -10.83 3.01 -1.86
N LYS A 99 -10.01 3.79 -1.15
CA LYS A 99 -9.95 5.26 -1.28
C LYS A 99 -8.94 5.73 -2.33
N GLU A 100 -8.15 4.83 -2.90
CA GLU A 100 -7.19 5.20 -3.94
C GLU A 100 -7.90 5.56 -5.24
N ARG A 101 -7.43 6.63 -5.89
CA ARG A 101 -7.93 7.14 -7.15
C ARG A 101 -6.76 7.58 -8.01
N TYR A 102 -6.86 7.34 -9.30
CA TYR A 102 -5.84 7.67 -10.29
C TYR A 102 -6.45 8.49 -11.42
N ALA A 103 -5.68 9.45 -11.94
CA ALA A 103 -6.05 10.18 -13.13
C ALA A 103 -4.82 10.48 -13.98
N LEU A 104 -5.02 10.48 -15.27
CA LEU A 104 -4.06 10.91 -16.27
C LEU A 104 -4.65 12.12 -16.99
N THR A 105 -3.89 13.19 -17.06
CA THR A 105 -4.25 14.40 -17.81
C THR A 105 -3.26 14.59 -18.96
N ASP A 106 -3.46 15.63 -19.76
CA ASP A 106 -2.54 16.05 -20.80
C ASP A 106 -1.22 16.66 -20.28
N ARG A 107 -1.13 16.95 -18.97
CA ARG A 107 0.03 17.60 -18.34
C ARG A 107 0.69 16.77 -17.24
N ARG A 108 -0.09 15.99 -16.49
CA ARG A 108 0.40 15.28 -15.29
C ARG A 108 -0.37 14.00 -14.99
N VAL A 109 0.25 13.14 -14.20
CA VAL A 109 -0.37 11.99 -13.55
C VAL A 109 -0.78 12.41 -12.14
N ILE A 110 -2.01 12.14 -11.74
CA ILE A 110 -2.55 12.47 -10.41
C ILE A 110 -2.87 11.17 -9.67
N ILE A 111 -2.30 11.01 -8.48
CA ILE A 111 -2.50 9.86 -7.60
C ILE A 111 -3.06 10.37 -6.27
N ARG A 112 -4.25 9.91 -5.90
CA ARG A 112 -4.87 10.23 -4.62
C ARG A 112 -4.96 8.97 -3.75
N LYS A 113 -4.22 8.95 -2.65
CA LYS A 113 -4.21 7.88 -1.64
C LYS A 113 -4.88 8.37 -0.35
N GLY A 114 -6.17 8.64 -0.40
CA GLY A 114 -6.95 9.02 0.79
C GLY A 114 -6.68 10.40 1.42
N GLY A 115 -5.57 11.05 1.09
CA GLY A 115 -5.15 12.38 1.56
C GLY A 115 -5.01 13.38 0.43
N SER A 116 -3.99 14.23 0.53
CA SER A 116 -3.63 15.18 -0.53
C SER A 116 -3.23 14.44 -1.81
N PRO A 117 -3.69 14.90 -2.99
CA PRO A 117 -3.29 14.30 -4.26
C PRO A 117 -1.80 14.56 -4.52
N GLN A 118 -1.10 13.53 -4.96
CA GLN A 118 0.24 13.64 -5.50
C GLN A 118 0.14 13.81 -7.02
N SER A 119 0.89 14.75 -7.59
CA SER A 119 0.95 14.97 -9.03
C SER A 119 2.38 14.82 -9.53
N LEU A 120 2.53 14.14 -10.69
CA LEU A 120 3.80 14.01 -11.41
C LEU A 120 3.62 14.59 -12.79
N GLU A 121 4.43 15.56 -13.16
CA GLU A 121 4.39 16.18 -14.49
C GLU A 121 4.87 15.20 -15.57
N LEU A 122 4.20 15.17 -16.71
CA LEU A 122 4.52 14.25 -17.81
C LEU A 122 5.85 14.59 -18.47
N THR A 123 6.28 15.86 -18.42
CA THR A 123 7.57 16.32 -18.93
C THR A 123 8.76 15.78 -18.14
N GLU A 124 8.58 15.55 -16.83
CA GLU A 124 9.59 15.06 -15.90
C GLU A 124 9.26 13.66 -15.37
N LEU A 125 8.41 12.91 -16.10
CA LEU A 125 7.96 11.61 -15.62
C LEU A 125 9.15 10.65 -15.51
N PRO A 126 9.41 10.09 -14.31
CA PRO A 126 10.47 9.11 -14.11
C PRO A 126 10.24 7.85 -14.95
N ARG A 127 11.26 7.01 -15.07
CA ARG A 127 11.16 5.73 -15.76
C ARG A 127 9.95 4.94 -15.27
N MET A 128 9.13 4.48 -16.21
CA MET A 128 7.90 3.76 -15.93
C MET A 128 8.17 2.25 -15.98
N ASN A 129 7.90 1.55 -14.88
CA ASN A 129 7.96 0.10 -14.79
C ASN A 129 6.54 -0.45 -14.75
N VAL A 130 6.23 -1.41 -15.63
CA VAL A 130 4.92 -2.03 -15.74
C VAL A 130 5.02 -3.50 -15.35
N THR A 131 4.26 -3.89 -14.34
CA THR A 131 4.12 -5.28 -13.92
C THR A 131 2.74 -5.77 -14.32
N ARG A 132 2.68 -6.78 -15.21
CA ARG A 132 1.42 -7.37 -15.70
C ARG A 132 1.05 -8.58 -14.87
N TYR A 133 -0.24 -8.76 -14.65
CA TYR A 133 -0.81 -9.95 -13.99
C TYR A 133 -1.62 -10.74 -15.01
N GLY A 134 -1.89 -12.01 -14.73
CA GLY A 134 -2.55 -12.92 -15.70
C GLY A 134 -4.03 -12.65 -15.99
N ASP A 135 -4.61 -11.60 -15.41
CA ASP A 135 -6.02 -11.18 -15.55
C ASP A 135 -6.17 -9.81 -16.23
N ASP A 136 -5.29 -9.45 -17.16
CA ASP A 136 -5.20 -8.16 -17.86
C ASP A 136 -5.04 -6.95 -16.90
N SER A 137 -4.98 -7.20 -15.62
CA SER A 137 -4.66 -6.17 -14.63
C SER A 137 -3.15 -6.04 -14.43
N GLY A 138 -2.72 -4.92 -13.91
CA GLY A 138 -1.31 -4.71 -13.63
C GLY A 138 -1.05 -3.51 -12.73
N GLU A 139 0.22 -3.31 -12.46
CA GLU A 139 0.74 -2.20 -11.66
C GLU A 139 1.70 -1.37 -12.52
N ILE A 140 1.55 -0.05 -12.47
CA ILE A 140 2.47 0.89 -13.12
C ILE A 140 3.14 1.70 -12.02
N SER A 141 4.45 1.54 -11.85
CA SER A 141 5.26 2.33 -10.92
C SER A 141 6.06 3.40 -11.68
N PHE A 142 6.14 4.59 -11.09
CA PHE A 142 6.86 5.73 -11.63
C PHE A 142 8.13 5.94 -10.80
N GLY A 143 9.29 5.60 -11.37
CA GLY A 143 10.60 5.70 -10.75
C GLY A 143 11.36 4.38 -10.71
N GLU A 144 12.62 4.45 -10.32
CA GLU A 144 13.43 3.28 -10.03
C GLU A 144 13.37 3.01 -8.52
N GLU A 145 13.27 1.74 -8.14
CA GLU A 145 13.46 1.32 -6.74
C GLU A 145 14.93 1.54 -6.37
N THR A 146 15.25 2.77 -6.01
CA THR A 146 16.57 3.05 -5.45
C THR A 146 16.55 2.66 -3.98
N THR A 147 17.25 1.59 -3.68
CA THR A 147 17.56 1.25 -2.29
C THR A 147 18.60 2.23 -1.77
N TYR A 148 18.15 3.33 -1.16
CA TYR A 148 19.06 4.20 -0.42
C TYR A 148 19.49 3.49 0.86
N GLY A 149 20.66 2.87 0.82
CA GLY A 149 21.32 2.36 2.01
C GLY A 149 22.01 3.49 2.76
N ASN A 150 21.46 3.99 3.84
CA ASN A 150 22.23 4.78 4.79
C ASN A 150 23.12 3.83 5.58
N THR A 151 24.42 3.91 5.34
CA THR A 151 25.43 3.16 6.08
C THR A 151 25.66 3.86 7.42
N CYS A 152 24.98 3.44 8.45
CA CYS A 152 25.26 3.85 9.81
C CYS A 152 26.40 2.99 10.36
N ARG A 153 27.49 3.58 10.83
CA ARG A 153 28.53 2.92 11.64
C ARG A 153 28.24 3.19 13.12
N PRO A 154 27.56 2.29 13.84
CA PRO A 154 27.55 2.38 15.28
C PRO A 154 28.92 1.91 15.83
N TYR A 155 29.29 2.46 16.95
CA TYR A 155 30.49 2.11 17.71
C TYR A 155 30.49 0.59 17.95
N GLY A 156 31.39 -0.15 17.25
CA GLY A 156 31.45 -1.62 17.36
C GLY A 156 31.68 -2.38 16.05
N GLY A 157 31.94 -1.72 14.93
CA GLY A 157 32.49 -2.38 13.74
C GLY A 157 31.51 -3.13 12.82
N HIS A 158 30.21 -3.24 13.17
CA HIS A 158 29.22 -3.82 12.28
C HIS A 158 28.49 -2.74 11.49
N THR A 159 28.54 -2.86 10.16
CA THR A 159 27.87 -1.95 9.24
C THR A 159 26.47 -2.46 8.99
N TYR A 160 25.44 -1.73 9.41
CA TYR A 160 24.04 -2.04 9.07
C TYR A 160 23.60 -1.12 7.94
N THR A 161 23.10 -1.70 6.86
CA THR A 161 22.46 -0.97 5.77
C THR A 161 20.97 -0.96 6.03
N ALA A 162 20.43 0.16 6.49
CA ALA A 162 19.00 0.34 6.59
C ALA A 162 18.46 0.71 5.20
N ALA A 163 17.78 -0.22 4.55
CA ALA A 163 17.09 0.05 3.29
C ALA A 163 15.76 0.75 3.59
N TYR A 164 15.67 2.04 3.30
CA TYR A 164 14.40 2.76 3.30
C TYR A 164 13.74 2.59 1.94
N HIS A 165 12.69 1.79 1.86
CA HIS A 165 11.82 1.75 0.68
C HIS A 165 11.00 3.04 0.66
N HIS A 166 11.36 3.97 -0.19
CA HIS A 166 10.49 5.08 -0.51
C HIS A 166 9.31 4.52 -1.31
N ASP A 167 8.09 4.71 -0.82
CA ASP A 167 6.87 4.25 -1.51
C ASP A 167 6.72 5.07 -2.79
N LEU A 168 7.23 4.52 -3.91
CA LEU A 168 7.16 5.16 -5.22
C LEU A 168 5.70 5.43 -5.60
N PRO A 169 5.42 6.56 -6.24
CA PRO A 169 4.12 6.81 -6.80
C PRO A 169 3.80 5.71 -7.82
N LYS A 170 2.67 5.03 -7.63
CA LYS A 170 2.28 3.91 -8.46
C LYS A 170 0.78 3.77 -8.61
N PHE A 171 0.36 3.29 -9.76
CA PHE A 171 -0.98 2.79 -10.01
C PHE A 171 -1.03 1.33 -9.60
N ARG A 172 -1.77 1.02 -8.52
CA ARG A 172 -1.90 -0.35 -8.01
C ARG A 172 -3.05 -1.05 -8.72
N VAL A 173 -2.81 -2.25 -9.21
CA VAL A 173 -3.80 -3.18 -9.80
C VAL A 173 -4.92 -2.48 -10.57
N ILE A 174 -4.55 -1.84 -11.67
CA ILE A 174 -5.51 -1.23 -12.59
C ILE A 174 -5.96 -2.25 -13.64
N PRO A 175 -7.21 -2.17 -14.13
CA PRO A 175 -7.66 -2.99 -15.25
C PRO A 175 -7.01 -2.48 -16.53
N ASP A 176 -6.93 -3.34 -17.56
CA ASP A 176 -6.46 -2.99 -18.90
C ASP A 176 -5.13 -2.23 -18.90
N VAL A 177 -4.16 -2.74 -18.11
CA VAL A 177 -2.88 -2.07 -17.85
C VAL A 177 -2.15 -1.68 -19.13
N GLU A 178 -2.28 -2.46 -20.20
CA GLU A 178 -1.66 -2.16 -21.51
C GLU A 178 -2.25 -0.91 -22.17
N GLN A 179 -3.56 -0.76 -22.12
CA GLN A 179 -4.22 0.44 -22.66
C GLN A 179 -3.81 1.68 -21.87
N VAL A 180 -3.76 1.58 -20.55
CA VAL A 180 -3.36 2.69 -19.69
C VAL A 180 -1.89 3.04 -19.93
N GLU A 181 -1.00 2.05 -20.02
CA GLU A 181 0.40 2.24 -20.38
C GLU A 181 0.54 2.99 -21.73
N HIS A 182 -0.19 2.53 -22.74
CA HIS A 182 -0.17 3.16 -24.07
C HIS A 182 -0.63 4.62 -24.03
N ARG A 183 -1.72 4.91 -23.29
CA ARG A 183 -2.22 6.28 -23.09
C ARG A 183 -1.20 7.17 -22.39
N ILE A 184 -0.54 6.67 -21.33
CA ILE A 184 0.51 7.43 -20.65
C ILE A 184 1.67 7.73 -21.59
N ARG A 185 2.17 6.73 -22.32
CA ARG A 185 3.27 6.92 -23.28
C ARG A 185 2.91 7.89 -24.42
N GLN A 186 1.64 7.90 -24.84
CA GLN A 186 1.15 8.84 -25.85
C GLN A 186 1.10 10.26 -25.27
N ALA A 187 0.56 10.44 -24.05
CA ALA A 187 0.51 11.73 -23.38
C ALA A 187 1.90 12.32 -23.13
N VAL A 188 2.87 11.48 -22.70
CA VAL A 188 4.27 11.90 -22.52
C VAL A 188 4.88 12.41 -23.84
N ARG A 189 4.67 11.68 -24.93
CA ARG A 189 5.16 12.11 -26.26
C ARG A 189 4.56 13.44 -26.69
N GLN A 190 3.28 13.66 -26.45
CA GLN A 190 2.60 14.92 -26.77
C GLN A 190 3.11 16.07 -25.91
N ALA A 191 3.29 15.85 -24.59
CA ALA A 191 3.81 16.86 -23.68
C ALA A 191 5.27 17.28 -23.98
N GLN A 192 6.08 16.37 -24.56
CA GLN A 192 7.46 16.67 -24.95
C GLN A 192 7.57 17.40 -26.30
N GLN A 193 6.49 17.48 -27.08
CA GLN A 193 6.46 18.15 -28.39
C GLN A 193 5.90 19.57 -28.32
N THR A 194 5.34 19.96 -27.17
CA THR A 194 4.75 21.29 -26.93
C THR A 194 5.70 22.18 -26.16
#